data_e9e688d1d739e269d5c072548c1fb669
#
_entry.id   e9e688d1d739e269d5c072548c1fb669
#
_cell.length_a   1.000
_cell.length_b   1.000
_cell.length_c   1.000
_cell.angle_alpha   90.00
_cell.angle_beta   90.00
_cell.angle_gamma   90.00
#
_symmetry.space_group_name_H-M   'P 1'
#
loop_
_entity.id
_entity.type
_entity.pdbx_description
1 polymer ?
#
loop_
_entity_poly.entity_id
_entity_poly.type
_entity_poly.pdbx_seq_one_letter_code
_entity_poly.pdbx_strand_id
1 'polypeptide(L)'
;FQCGNQGAINSYGDYCYPLDGTAIMDQMTTDAFNLKGEDGQTLSIGYCYEAFGIIVNKALLEKAGHSIDEITDFASLKAVADDIHARAEELGFDAFSSAGLEGSSSWRFSGHLANMPLYYEFRDDGVTAQPATITGAYLNNFKNIWDLYITDSATTGAALATATGDESEAEFGEGKAAFYQNGTWEYSNLTGTFGMDPADLAMIPIYCGVDGEEKAGLCAGTENCWAINNESSEEDIQATIDFLVWVVTSDEGTTMLAEEFGPCPFKDAKDPENVFFQDANKYTAEGNYVVTWAFNWTPAVDDWRAAVVDALTQYTAGTGDWSAVETAFVQGWATQYAKENA
;
A
#
# COMPACT_ATOMS: atom_id res chain seq x y z
N PHE A 1 -4.70 10.28 -18.52
CA PHE A 1 -3.69 10.40 -17.48
C PHE A 1 -4.23 9.89 -16.14
N GLN A 2 -3.38 9.77 -15.16
CA GLN A 2 -3.74 9.23 -13.85
C GLN A 2 -3.96 10.36 -12.84
N CYS A 3 -5.11 10.31 -12.13
CA CYS A 3 -5.40 11.11 -10.94
C CYS A 3 -5.86 10.15 -9.86
N GLY A 4 -4.94 9.74 -8.97
CA GLY A 4 -5.14 8.60 -8.09
C GLY A 4 -5.78 8.88 -6.74
N ASN A 5 -5.91 10.16 -6.33
CA ASN A 5 -6.50 10.53 -5.06
C ASN A 5 -7.19 11.90 -5.12
N GLN A 6 -7.89 12.27 -4.06
CA GLN A 6 -8.62 13.54 -4.02
C GLN A 6 -7.70 14.77 -4.07
N GLY A 7 -6.48 14.69 -3.52
CA GLY A 7 -5.49 15.76 -3.65
C GLY A 7 -5.08 16.02 -5.10
N ALA A 8 -4.93 14.96 -5.90
CA ALA A 8 -4.70 15.09 -7.33
C ALA A 8 -5.90 15.74 -8.06
N ILE A 9 -7.13 15.38 -7.68
CA ILE A 9 -8.33 16.04 -8.23
C ILE A 9 -8.40 17.51 -7.83
N ASN A 10 -8.06 17.85 -6.60
CA ASN A 10 -8.03 19.25 -6.15
C ASN A 10 -7.01 20.08 -6.94
N SER A 11 -5.91 19.46 -7.39
CA SER A 11 -4.84 20.12 -8.15
C SER A 11 -5.07 20.14 -9.67
N TYR A 12 -5.68 19.09 -10.21
CA TYR A 12 -5.78 18.85 -11.66
C TYR A 12 -7.21 18.68 -12.17
N GLY A 13 -8.23 18.78 -11.31
CA GLY A 13 -9.62 18.57 -11.69
C GLY A 13 -10.10 19.48 -12.81
N ASP A 14 -9.59 20.73 -12.88
CA ASP A 14 -9.90 21.68 -13.94
C ASP A 14 -9.48 21.20 -15.34
N TYR A 15 -8.54 20.25 -15.41
CA TYR A 15 -8.08 19.62 -16.65
C TYR A 15 -8.75 18.27 -16.93
N CYS A 16 -9.61 17.79 -16.03
CA CYS A 16 -10.29 16.51 -16.18
C CYS A 16 -11.61 16.66 -16.92
N TYR A 17 -11.83 15.79 -17.91
CA TYR A 17 -13.12 15.71 -18.61
C TYR A 17 -14.15 15.00 -17.74
N PRO A 18 -15.37 15.55 -17.56
CA PRO A 18 -16.45 14.90 -16.82
C PRO A 18 -16.85 13.57 -17.49
N LEU A 19 -16.81 12.49 -16.72
CA LEU A 19 -17.03 11.14 -17.26
C LEU A 19 -18.47 10.65 -17.11
N ASP A 20 -19.33 11.36 -16.36
CA ASP A 20 -20.71 10.96 -16.14
C ASP A 20 -21.47 10.84 -17.47
N GLY A 21 -22.16 9.71 -17.66
CA GLY A 21 -22.93 9.42 -18.87
C GLY A 21 -22.08 8.97 -20.08
N THR A 22 -20.77 8.77 -19.91
CA THR A 22 -19.93 8.21 -20.96
C THR A 22 -20.04 6.69 -21.02
N ALA A 23 -19.66 6.08 -22.16
CA ALA A 23 -19.73 4.64 -22.38
C ALA A 23 -18.85 3.82 -21.41
N ILE A 24 -17.76 4.39 -20.91
CA ILE A 24 -16.91 3.71 -19.92
C ILE A 24 -17.62 3.61 -18.55
N MET A 25 -18.38 4.65 -18.13
CA MET A 25 -19.16 4.58 -16.91
C MET A 25 -20.27 3.52 -16.97
N ASP A 26 -20.82 3.28 -18.15
CA ASP A 26 -21.80 2.21 -18.36
C ASP A 26 -21.21 0.80 -18.13
N GLN A 27 -19.90 0.63 -18.17
CA GLN A 27 -19.24 -0.66 -17.92
C GLN A 27 -18.98 -0.92 -16.43
N MET A 28 -19.07 0.08 -15.58
CA MET A 28 -18.76 -0.07 -14.14
C MET A 28 -19.81 -0.87 -13.39
N THR A 29 -19.37 -1.62 -12.38
CA THR A 29 -20.21 -2.34 -11.41
C THR A 29 -20.36 -1.58 -10.10
N THR A 30 -19.45 -0.64 -9.82
CA THR A 30 -19.47 0.25 -8.64
C THR A 30 -18.72 1.54 -8.98
N ASP A 31 -19.11 2.64 -8.36
CA ASP A 31 -18.43 3.93 -8.41
C ASP A 31 -17.63 4.25 -7.12
N ALA A 32 -17.48 3.27 -6.24
CA ALA A 32 -16.87 3.43 -4.91
C ALA A 32 -15.40 3.93 -4.97
N PHE A 33 -14.72 3.69 -6.08
CA PHE A 33 -13.32 4.09 -6.30
C PHE A 33 -13.18 5.34 -7.17
N ASN A 34 -14.29 5.93 -7.60
CA ASN A 34 -14.27 7.10 -8.46
C ASN A 34 -13.99 8.37 -7.65
N LEU A 35 -13.22 9.26 -8.24
CA LEU A 35 -12.93 10.57 -7.66
C LEU A 35 -13.80 11.64 -8.29
N LYS A 36 -14.33 12.51 -7.46
CA LYS A 36 -15.31 13.52 -7.86
C LYS A 36 -14.76 14.93 -7.65
N GLY A 37 -15.11 15.81 -8.56
CA GLY A 37 -14.90 17.25 -8.41
C GLY A 37 -15.88 17.87 -7.40
N GLU A 38 -15.71 19.17 -7.14
CA GLU A 38 -16.56 19.92 -6.20
C GLU A 38 -18.06 19.88 -6.57
N ASP A 39 -18.37 19.83 -7.85
CA ASP A 39 -19.74 19.73 -8.36
C ASP A 39 -20.34 18.32 -8.27
N GLY A 40 -19.59 17.35 -7.72
CA GLY A 40 -19.97 15.95 -7.64
C GLY A 40 -19.85 15.18 -8.95
N GLN A 41 -19.28 15.77 -10.00
CA GLN A 41 -19.02 15.11 -11.27
C GLN A 41 -17.87 14.11 -11.11
N THR A 42 -17.96 12.95 -11.78
CA THR A 42 -16.88 11.98 -11.84
C THR A 42 -15.78 12.50 -12.76
N LEU A 43 -14.62 12.79 -12.22
CA LEU A 43 -13.46 13.32 -12.96
C LEU A 43 -12.38 12.27 -13.17
N SER A 44 -12.36 11.21 -12.35
CA SER A 44 -11.41 10.09 -12.48
C SER A 44 -12.09 8.80 -12.05
N ILE A 45 -11.83 7.71 -12.76
CA ILE A 45 -12.42 6.38 -12.50
C ILE A 45 -11.36 5.41 -12.02
N GLY A 46 -11.58 4.82 -10.84
CA GLY A 46 -10.74 3.75 -10.33
C GLY A 46 -10.91 2.50 -11.19
N TYR A 47 -9.81 2.01 -11.76
CA TYR A 47 -9.87 0.88 -12.70
C TYR A 47 -9.40 -0.45 -12.12
N CYS A 48 -8.77 -0.44 -10.97
CA CYS A 48 -8.40 -1.65 -10.24
C CYS A 48 -8.48 -1.44 -8.74
N TYR A 49 -8.42 -2.54 -8.03
CA TYR A 49 -8.37 -2.60 -6.58
C TYR A 49 -7.07 -3.30 -6.17
N GLU A 50 -6.34 -2.71 -5.26
CA GLU A 50 -5.06 -3.20 -4.80
C GLU A 50 -5.07 -3.46 -3.29
N ALA A 51 -4.19 -4.32 -2.83
CA ALA A 51 -3.96 -4.54 -1.43
C ALA A 51 -2.46 -4.56 -1.11
N PHE A 52 -2.12 -4.17 0.11
CA PHE A 52 -0.79 -4.37 0.66
C PHE A 52 -0.87 -4.95 2.08
N GLY A 53 0.21 -5.59 2.46
CA GLY A 53 0.34 -6.26 3.74
C GLY A 53 1.81 -6.64 3.99
N ILE A 54 2.00 -7.78 4.62
CA ILE A 54 3.29 -8.44 4.73
C ILE A 54 3.23 -9.70 3.87
N ILE A 55 4.03 -9.74 2.81
CA ILE A 55 4.20 -10.92 1.96
C ILE A 55 5.03 -11.93 2.72
N VAL A 56 4.64 -13.19 2.68
CA VAL A 56 5.22 -14.29 3.46
C VAL A 56 5.71 -15.40 2.53
N ASN A 57 6.93 -15.85 2.74
CA ASN A 57 7.46 -17.08 2.17
C ASN A 57 7.18 -18.24 3.14
N LYS A 58 6.11 -19.00 2.87
CA LYS A 58 5.67 -20.12 3.73
C LYS A 58 6.70 -21.22 3.85
N ALA A 59 7.45 -21.50 2.77
CA ALA A 59 8.49 -22.54 2.81
C ALA A 59 9.63 -22.15 3.77
N LEU A 60 10.00 -20.86 3.84
CA LEU A 60 10.99 -20.39 4.81
C LEU A 60 10.46 -20.41 6.24
N LEU A 61 9.18 -20.06 6.46
CA LEU A 61 8.54 -20.20 7.78
C LEU A 61 8.57 -21.65 8.26
N GLU A 62 8.16 -22.60 7.42
CA GLU A 62 8.20 -24.03 7.74
C GLU A 62 9.63 -24.52 8.03
N LYS A 63 10.62 -24.06 7.24
CA LYS A 63 12.03 -24.36 7.48
C LYS A 63 12.51 -23.83 8.84
N ALA A 64 12.01 -22.69 9.30
CA ALA A 64 12.27 -22.16 10.63
C ALA A 64 11.48 -22.87 11.74
N GLY A 65 10.51 -23.72 11.39
CA GLY A 65 9.66 -24.44 12.34
C GLY A 65 8.40 -23.65 12.74
N HIS A 66 8.01 -22.67 11.97
CA HIS A 66 6.83 -21.85 12.17
C HIS A 66 5.76 -22.07 11.11
N SER A 67 4.57 -21.56 11.36
CA SER A 67 3.43 -21.57 10.45
C SER A 67 2.80 -20.17 10.37
N ILE A 68 2.25 -19.84 9.22
CA ILE A 68 1.50 -18.58 9.03
C ILE A 68 0.30 -18.47 10.01
N ASP A 69 -0.29 -19.60 10.39
CA ASP A 69 -1.44 -19.66 11.31
C ASP A 69 -1.09 -19.24 12.75
N GLU A 70 0.20 -19.18 13.10
CA GLU A 70 0.67 -18.68 14.40
C GLU A 70 0.64 -17.14 14.47
N ILE A 71 0.59 -16.47 13.31
CA ILE A 71 0.72 -15.01 13.21
C ILE A 71 -0.67 -14.39 13.13
N THR A 72 -1.17 -13.92 14.26
CA THR A 72 -2.54 -13.38 14.39
C THR A 72 -2.59 -11.95 14.95
N ASP A 73 -1.47 -11.43 15.44
CA ASP A 73 -1.30 -10.10 16.00
C ASP A 73 0.18 -9.70 16.01
N PHE A 74 0.50 -8.49 16.45
CA PHE A 74 1.87 -8.00 16.53
C PHE A 74 2.75 -8.83 17.47
N ALA A 75 2.22 -9.31 18.58
CA ALA A 75 3.01 -10.07 19.55
C ALA A 75 3.48 -11.41 18.97
N SER A 76 2.61 -12.10 18.25
CA SER A 76 2.93 -13.36 17.54
C SER A 76 3.83 -13.13 16.34
N LEU A 77 3.59 -12.08 15.53
CA LEU A 77 4.47 -11.68 14.44
C LEU A 77 5.90 -11.42 14.96
N LYS A 78 6.00 -10.62 16.04
CA LYS A 78 7.28 -10.30 16.65
C LYS A 78 7.98 -11.53 17.19
N ALA A 79 7.26 -12.44 17.85
CA ALA A 79 7.86 -13.66 18.38
C ALA A 79 8.45 -14.54 17.28
N VAL A 80 7.77 -14.69 16.14
CA VAL A 80 8.25 -15.43 14.97
C VAL A 80 9.46 -14.73 14.35
N ALA A 81 9.39 -13.41 14.16
CA ALA A 81 10.48 -12.63 13.58
C ALA A 81 11.75 -12.67 14.47
N ASP A 82 11.62 -12.41 15.77
CA ASP A 82 12.74 -12.48 16.73
C ASP A 82 13.41 -13.86 16.70
N ASP A 83 12.63 -14.97 16.64
CA ASP A 83 13.20 -16.32 16.59
C ASP A 83 13.96 -16.57 15.27
N ILE A 84 13.42 -16.16 14.14
CA ILE A 84 14.09 -16.30 12.83
C ILE A 84 15.38 -15.48 12.84
N HIS A 85 15.31 -14.20 13.26
CA HIS A 85 16.47 -13.31 13.32
C HIS A 85 17.57 -13.87 14.21
N ALA A 86 17.23 -14.37 15.40
CA ALA A 86 18.19 -14.97 16.33
C ALA A 86 18.91 -16.20 15.75
N ARG A 87 18.29 -16.87 14.78
CA ARG A 87 18.83 -18.07 14.10
C ARG A 87 19.22 -17.81 12.64
N ALA A 88 19.30 -16.56 12.20
CA ALA A 88 19.49 -16.21 10.78
C ALA A 88 20.75 -16.84 10.18
N GLU A 89 21.88 -16.91 10.94
CA GLU A 89 23.10 -17.56 10.50
C GLU A 89 22.91 -19.08 10.29
N GLU A 90 22.16 -19.76 11.17
CA GLU A 90 21.85 -21.19 11.08
C GLU A 90 20.88 -21.46 9.91
N LEU A 91 19.84 -20.65 9.78
CA LEU A 91 18.79 -20.80 8.78
C LEU A 91 19.26 -20.44 7.37
N GLY A 92 20.18 -19.46 7.26
CA GLY A 92 20.66 -18.89 6.02
C GLY A 92 19.75 -17.82 5.43
N PHE A 93 18.81 -17.29 6.21
CA PHE A 93 17.92 -16.18 5.88
C PHE A 93 17.50 -15.45 7.17
N ASP A 94 17.04 -14.21 7.02
CA ASP A 94 16.56 -13.38 8.12
C ASP A 94 15.02 -13.28 8.12
N ALA A 95 14.45 -12.60 9.13
CA ALA A 95 13.01 -12.43 9.23
C ALA A 95 12.49 -11.51 8.12
N PHE A 96 12.93 -10.25 8.08
CA PHE A 96 12.45 -9.29 7.08
C PHE A 96 13.47 -8.99 5.99
N SER A 97 12.98 -8.75 4.79
CA SER A 97 13.75 -8.03 3.78
C SER A 97 13.97 -6.59 4.24
N SER A 98 15.07 -5.99 3.81
CA SER A 98 15.52 -4.68 4.30
C SER A 98 14.46 -3.58 4.13
N ALA A 99 14.35 -2.75 5.16
CA ALA A 99 13.54 -1.54 5.15
C ALA A 99 14.27 -0.41 4.41
N GLY A 100 14.57 -0.55 3.13
CA GLY A 100 15.31 0.46 2.38
C GLY A 100 14.64 1.83 2.44
N LEU A 101 15.43 2.88 2.73
CA LEU A 101 14.96 4.27 2.86
C LEU A 101 15.33 5.14 1.66
N GLU A 102 15.99 4.56 0.66
CA GLU A 102 16.18 5.22 -0.63
C GLU A 102 14.81 5.46 -1.32
N GLY A 103 14.74 6.45 -2.23
CA GLY A 103 13.47 6.91 -2.83
C GLY A 103 12.64 5.82 -3.52
N SER A 104 13.28 4.79 -4.08
CA SER A 104 12.60 3.64 -4.70
C SER A 104 11.93 2.69 -3.69
N SER A 105 12.20 2.83 -2.40
CA SER A 105 11.74 1.96 -1.32
C SER A 105 10.97 2.67 -0.22
N SER A 106 11.36 3.89 0.14
CA SER A 106 10.88 4.61 1.33
C SER A 106 9.37 4.87 1.35
N TRP A 107 8.72 4.88 0.18
CA TRP A 107 7.26 5.01 0.06
C TRP A 107 6.51 3.87 0.76
N ARG A 108 7.08 2.68 0.86
CA ARG A 108 6.50 1.55 1.61
C ARG A 108 6.32 1.89 3.09
N PHE A 109 7.20 2.68 3.66
CA PHE A 109 7.20 3.03 5.08
C PHE A 109 6.52 4.35 5.38
N SER A 110 6.67 5.35 4.51
CA SER A 110 5.97 6.64 4.60
C SER A 110 4.54 6.63 4.02
N GLY A 111 4.16 5.56 3.34
CA GLY A 111 2.80 5.30 2.85
C GLY A 111 2.17 4.11 3.59
N HIS A 112 2.64 2.90 3.30
CA HIS A 112 2.00 1.67 3.81
C HIS A 112 2.06 1.54 5.33
N LEU A 113 3.24 1.62 5.95
CA LEU A 113 3.32 1.54 7.41
C LEU A 113 2.74 2.79 8.08
N ALA A 114 2.93 3.98 7.50
CA ALA A 114 2.32 5.21 7.99
C ALA A 114 0.79 5.22 7.87
N ASN A 115 0.21 4.40 6.98
CA ASN A 115 -1.23 4.18 6.90
C ASN A 115 -1.81 3.63 8.21
N MET A 116 -1.08 2.80 8.93
CA MET A 116 -1.59 2.13 10.12
C MET A 116 -2.00 3.12 11.21
N PRO A 117 -1.12 4.05 11.68
CA PRO A 117 -1.52 5.03 12.68
C PRO A 117 -2.60 5.99 12.17
N LEU A 118 -2.59 6.36 10.88
CA LEU A 118 -3.63 7.22 10.31
C LEU A 118 -4.99 6.51 10.28
N TYR A 119 -5.03 5.27 9.79
CA TYR A 119 -6.27 4.50 9.71
C TYR A 119 -6.92 4.31 11.07
N TYR A 120 -6.17 3.89 12.08
CA TYR A 120 -6.72 3.65 13.40
C TYR A 120 -7.21 4.94 14.06
N GLU A 121 -6.48 6.04 13.93
CA GLU A 121 -6.91 7.34 14.42
C GLU A 121 -8.19 7.81 13.72
N PHE A 122 -8.24 7.73 12.38
CA PHE A 122 -9.40 8.15 11.60
C PHE A 122 -10.64 7.28 11.87
N ARG A 123 -10.45 5.97 12.03
CA ARG A 123 -11.52 5.06 12.41
C ARG A 123 -12.13 5.43 13.75
N ASP A 124 -11.30 5.65 14.77
CA ASP A 124 -11.75 5.90 16.14
C ASP A 124 -12.36 7.29 16.30
N ASP A 125 -11.85 8.28 15.57
CA ASP A 125 -12.36 9.65 15.57
C ASP A 125 -13.51 9.87 14.58
N GLY A 126 -13.88 8.85 13.77
CA GLY A 126 -14.94 8.94 12.76
C GLY A 126 -14.65 9.95 11.66
N VAL A 127 -13.38 10.06 11.26
CA VAL A 127 -12.93 11.01 10.22
C VAL A 127 -13.44 10.54 8.85
N THR A 128 -14.13 11.43 8.12
CA THR A 128 -14.73 11.15 6.80
C THR A 128 -14.28 12.12 5.70
N ALA A 129 -13.35 13.02 6.01
CA ALA A 129 -12.72 13.95 5.07
C ALA A 129 -11.32 14.30 5.56
N GLN A 130 -10.47 14.89 4.71
CA GLN A 130 -9.11 15.29 5.09
C GLN A 130 -9.12 16.21 6.32
N PRO A 131 -8.55 15.79 7.47
CA PRO A 131 -8.55 16.61 8.66
C PRO A 131 -7.43 17.67 8.62
N ALA A 132 -7.68 18.84 9.19
CA ALA A 132 -6.66 19.90 9.27
C ALA A 132 -5.48 19.53 10.18
N THR A 133 -5.72 18.66 11.16
CA THR A 133 -4.72 18.19 12.13
C THR A 133 -4.98 16.74 12.48
N ILE A 134 -3.91 16.04 12.85
CA ILE A 134 -3.95 14.70 13.43
C ILE A 134 -3.30 14.73 14.83
N THR A 135 -3.61 13.77 15.67
CA THR A 135 -3.11 13.71 17.06
C THR A 135 -1.87 12.83 17.19
N GLY A 136 -1.70 11.87 16.30
CA GLY A 136 -0.65 10.87 16.40
C GLY A 136 -0.90 9.82 17.47
N ALA A 137 -2.17 9.56 17.81
CA ALA A 137 -2.57 8.64 18.89
C ALA A 137 -1.93 7.23 18.74
N TYR A 138 -1.68 6.79 17.51
CA TYR A 138 -1.14 5.47 17.20
C TYR A 138 0.34 5.47 16.75
N LEU A 139 1.11 6.55 16.99
CA LEU A 139 2.52 6.59 16.57
C LEU A 139 3.42 5.62 17.35
N ASN A 140 3.04 5.22 18.57
CA ASN A 140 3.74 4.14 19.26
C ASN A 140 3.55 2.78 18.56
N ASN A 141 2.40 2.55 17.95
CA ASN A 141 2.11 1.35 17.17
C ASN A 141 2.89 1.35 15.85
N PHE A 142 3.01 2.51 15.20
CA PHE A 142 3.92 2.68 14.06
C PHE A 142 5.37 2.38 14.46
N LYS A 143 5.81 2.88 15.61
CA LYS A 143 7.14 2.59 16.14
C LYS A 143 7.37 1.10 16.38
N ASN A 144 6.38 0.39 16.91
CA ASN A 144 6.49 -1.05 17.15
C ASN A 144 6.86 -1.83 15.89
N ILE A 145 6.08 -1.64 14.82
CA ILE A 145 6.34 -2.36 13.55
C ILE A 145 7.59 -1.82 12.85
N TRP A 146 7.89 -0.52 12.95
CA TRP A 146 9.11 0.06 12.41
C TRP A 146 10.36 -0.52 13.08
N ASP A 147 10.39 -0.54 14.41
CA ASP A 147 11.50 -1.10 15.17
C ASP A 147 11.75 -2.57 14.81
N LEU A 148 10.68 -3.37 14.69
CA LEU A 148 10.77 -4.76 14.27
C LEU A 148 11.44 -4.90 12.91
N TYR A 149 11.04 -4.09 11.94
CA TYR A 149 11.62 -4.09 10.60
C TYR A 149 13.10 -3.74 10.56
N ILE A 150 13.51 -2.72 11.32
CA ILE A 150 14.90 -2.24 11.29
C ILE A 150 15.84 -3.06 12.18
N THR A 151 15.31 -3.92 13.05
CA THR A 151 16.12 -4.81 13.90
C THR A 151 16.23 -6.23 13.34
N ASP A 152 15.12 -6.78 12.84
CA ASP A 152 15.03 -8.19 12.47
C ASP A 152 15.19 -8.42 10.96
N SER A 153 16.18 -7.73 10.38
CA SER A 153 16.56 -7.87 8.98
C SER A 153 18.07 -7.90 8.77
N ALA A 154 18.50 -8.44 7.64
CA ALA A 154 19.93 -8.61 7.33
C ALA A 154 20.67 -7.26 7.19
N THR A 155 19.99 -6.23 6.69
CA THR A 155 20.53 -4.87 6.57
C THR A 155 19.89 -3.98 7.63
N THR A 156 20.72 -3.32 8.45
CA THR A 156 20.27 -2.52 9.60
C THR A 156 21.00 -1.19 9.71
N GLY A 157 20.49 -0.29 10.54
CA GLY A 157 21.13 0.98 10.88
C GLY A 157 21.33 1.92 9.70
N ALA A 158 22.46 2.61 9.68
CA ALA A 158 22.76 3.66 8.68
C ALA A 158 22.80 3.14 7.22
N ALA A 159 23.04 1.86 7.00
CA ALA A 159 23.05 1.26 5.66
C ALA A 159 21.68 1.33 4.98
N LEU A 160 20.60 1.34 5.76
CA LEU A 160 19.24 1.44 5.25
C LEU A 160 18.95 2.77 4.52
N ALA A 161 19.70 3.84 4.80
CA ALA A 161 19.52 5.14 4.14
C ALA A 161 19.71 5.08 2.61
N THR A 162 20.48 4.13 2.11
CA THR A 162 20.78 3.95 0.68
C THR A 162 20.27 2.62 0.11
N ALA A 163 19.69 1.76 0.94
CA ALA A 163 19.11 0.50 0.48
C ALA A 163 17.88 0.76 -0.39
N THR A 164 17.85 0.11 -1.55
CA THR A 164 16.85 0.34 -2.62
C THR A 164 15.67 -0.64 -2.52
N GLY A 165 14.61 -0.35 -3.28
CA GLY A 165 13.49 -1.27 -3.47
C GLY A 165 13.91 -2.59 -4.10
N ASP A 166 14.74 -2.53 -5.16
CA ASP A 166 15.24 -3.71 -5.86
C ASP A 166 16.07 -4.62 -4.95
N GLU A 167 16.89 -4.05 -4.05
CA GLU A 167 17.65 -4.83 -3.07
C GLU A 167 16.71 -5.54 -2.08
N SER A 168 15.69 -4.86 -1.58
CA SER A 168 14.70 -5.43 -0.66
C SER A 168 13.88 -6.55 -1.32
N GLU A 169 13.48 -6.35 -2.57
CA GLU A 169 12.76 -7.35 -3.37
C GLU A 169 13.63 -8.58 -3.63
N ALA A 170 14.89 -8.37 -4.03
CA ALA A 170 15.84 -9.45 -4.28
C ALA A 170 16.13 -10.27 -3.01
N GLU A 171 16.25 -9.66 -1.84
CA GLU A 171 16.41 -10.36 -0.57
C GLU A 171 15.26 -11.34 -0.32
N PHE A 172 14.02 -10.95 -0.60
CA PHE A 172 12.88 -11.84 -0.46
C PHE A 172 12.80 -12.86 -1.60
N GLY A 173 12.89 -12.43 -2.85
CA GLY A 173 12.77 -13.28 -4.03
C GLY A 173 13.87 -14.35 -4.14
N GLU A 174 15.07 -14.08 -3.61
CA GLU A 174 16.18 -15.04 -3.53
C GLU A 174 16.12 -15.94 -2.28
N GLY A 175 15.07 -15.82 -1.46
CA GLY A 175 14.86 -16.64 -0.27
C GLY A 175 15.82 -16.29 0.89
N LYS A 176 16.20 -15.00 1.01
CA LYS A 176 17.03 -14.50 2.11
C LYS A 176 16.23 -13.81 3.22
N ALA A 177 14.93 -13.66 3.02
CA ALA A 177 14.00 -13.14 4.01
C ALA A 177 12.68 -13.90 3.98
N ALA A 178 12.06 -14.11 5.15
CA ALA A 178 10.78 -14.80 5.26
C ALA A 178 9.59 -13.85 5.05
N PHE A 179 9.77 -12.56 5.34
CA PHE A 179 8.76 -11.51 5.27
C PHE A 179 9.21 -10.34 4.39
N TYR A 180 8.25 -9.80 3.61
CA TYR A 180 8.45 -8.64 2.75
C TYR A 180 7.23 -7.74 2.80
N GLN A 181 7.34 -6.53 3.34
CA GLN A 181 6.24 -5.59 3.32
C GLN A 181 6.13 -4.97 1.93
N ASN A 182 5.09 -5.34 1.20
CA ASN A 182 4.76 -4.75 -0.09
C ASN A 182 3.30 -5.09 -0.46
N GLY A 183 2.93 -4.92 -1.74
CA GLY A 183 1.57 -5.08 -2.21
C GLY A 183 1.38 -6.17 -3.25
N THR A 184 0.13 -6.28 -3.69
CA THR A 184 -0.31 -7.30 -4.65
C THR A 184 0.39 -7.22 -6.00
N TRP A 185 0.94 -6.07 -6.38
CA TRP A 185 1.71 -5.85 -7.61
C TRP A 185 3.05 -6.59 -7.65
N GLU A 186 3.59 -7.01 -6.50
CA GLU A 186 4.83 -7.79 -6.45
C GLU A 186 4.68 -9.22 -6.98
N TYR A 187 3.45 -9.73 -7.02
CA TYR A 187 3.19 -11.13 -7.38
C TYR A 187 3.80 -11.53 -8.73
N SER A 188 3.59 -10.72 -9.77
CA SER A 188 4.10 -11.02 -11.11
C SER A 188 5.63 -11.07 -11.15
N ASN A 189 6.32 -10.20 -10.41
CA ASN A 189 7.76 -10.20 -10.35
C ASN A 189 8.30 -11.35 -9.50
N LEU A 190 7.69 -11.63 -8.35
CA LEU A 190 8.09 -12.74 -7.48
C LEU A 190 7.94 -14.10 -8.18
N THR A 191 6.85 -14.31 -8.90
CA THR A 191 6.60 -15.58 -9.61
C THR A 191 7.31 -15.65 -10.96
N GLY A 192 7.41 -14.55 -11.70
CA GLY A 192 8.00 -14.49 -13.04
C GLY A 192 9.52 -14.33 -13.01
N THR A 193 10.03 -13.28 -12.36
CA THR A 193 11.46 -12.96 -12.33
C THR A 193 12.23 -13.87 -11.37
N PHE A 194 11.73 -14.03 -10.15
CA PHE A 194 12.38 -14.87 -9.13
C PHE A 194 11.95 -16.34 -9.19
N GLY A 195 10.88 -16.65 -9.94
CA GLY A 195 10.41 -18.02 -10.12
C GLY A 195 9.89 -18.68 -8.83
N MET A 196 9.39 -17.88 -7.88
CA MET A 196 8.79 -18.40 -6.65
C MET A 196 7.53 -19.20 -6.95
N ASP A 197 7.32 -20.30 -6.25
CA ASP A 197 6.09 -21.07 -6.37
C ASP A 197 4.94 -20.28 -5.72
N PRO A 198 3.84 -19.96 -6.44
CA PRO A 198 2.66 -19.36 -5.83
C PRO A 198 2.13 -20.07 -4.59
N ALA A 199 2.31 -21.39 -4.52
CA ALA A 199 1.91 -22.19 -3.36
C ALA A 199 2.70 -21.84 -2.09
N ASP A 200 3.92 -21.28 -2.22
CA ASP A 200 4.75 -20.85 -1.10
C ASP A 200 4.52 -19.40 -0.69
N LEU A 201 3.75 -18.65 -1.46
CA LEU A 201 3.43 -17.25 -1.20
C LEU A 201 2.12 -17.10 -0.43
N ALA A 202 2.06 -16.09 0.44
CA ALA A 202 0.85 -15.60 1.09
C ALA A 202 1.03 -14.13 1.46
N MET A 203 -0.08 -13.45 1.80
CA MET A 203 -0.06 -12.10 2.34
C MET A 203 -0.88 -12.03 3.63
N ILE A 204 -0.31 -11.46 4.68
CA ILE A 204 -0.96 -11.25 5.97
C ILE A 204 -1.14 -9.76 6.26
N PRO A 205 -2.08 -9.40 7.17
CA PRO A 205 -2.24 -8.02 7.61
C PRO A 205 -0.96 -7.44 8.23
N ILE A 206 -0.84 -6.12 8.22
CA ILE A 206 0.18 -5.41 8.99
C ILE A 206 -0.32 -5.29 10.42
N TYR A 207 0.31 -6.04 11.33
CA TYR A 207 0.05 -5.96 12.75
C TYR A 207 1.02 -4.99 13.43
N CYS A 208 0.54 -4.14 14.33
CA CYS A 208 1.34 -3.11 14.98
C CYS A 208 1.04 -2.93 16.48
N GLY A 209 0.23 -3.82 17.07
CA GLY A 209 -0.09 -3.84 18.49
C GLY A 209 -1.29 -2.94 18.84
N VAL A 210 -2.27 -2.83 17.96
CA VAL A 210 -3.53 -2.14 18.24
C VAL A 210 -4.56 -3.15 18.73
N ASP A 211 -5.30 -2.78 19.78
CA ASP A 211 -6.36 -3.64 20.31
C ASP A 211 -7.39 -4.00 19.22
N GLY A 212 -7.66 -5.29 19.05
CA GLY A 212 -8.59 -5.81 18.03
C GLY A 212 -7.97 -6.00 16.65
N GLU A 213 -6.65 -5.86 16.48
CA GLU A 213 -5.97 -6.06 15.20
C GLU A 213 -6.00 -7.51 14.69
N GLU A 214 -6.29 -8.49 15.57
CA GLU A 214 -6.51 -9.88 15.18
C GLU A 214 -7.72 -10.06 14.25
N LYS A 215 -8.54 -9.00 14.11
CA LYS A 215 -9.65 -8.90 13.15
C LYS A 215 -9.33 -7.99 11.96
N ALA A 216 -8.11 -7.52 11.83
CA ALA A 216 -7.71 -6.79 10.64
C ALA A 216 -7.63 -7.71 9.42
N GLY A 217 -8.05 -7.20 8.28
CA GLY A 217 -7.73 -7.72 6.96
C GLY A 217 -6.55 -6.94 6.36
N LEU A 218 -6.30 -7.17 5.08
CA LEU A 218 -5.25 -6.44 4.36
C LEU A 218 -5.60 -4.95 4.23
N CYS A 219 -4.57 -4.15 4.04
CA CYS A 219 -4.73 -2.75 3.66
C CYS A 219 -5.16 -2.68 2.20
N ALA A 220 -6.33 -2.10 1.91
CA ALA A 220 -6.87 -2.15 0.56
C ALA A 220 -7.49 -0.84 0.10
N GLY A 221 -7.34 -0.56 -1.19
CA GLY A 221 -7.77 0.67 -1.84
C GLY A 221 -7.30 0.75 -3.28
N THR A 222 -7.22 1.95 -3.82
CA THR A 222 -6.61 2.22 -5.11
C THR A 222 -6.06 3.64 -5.19
N GLU A 223 -5.00 3.81 -5.96
CA GLU A 223 -4.55 5.09 -6.54
C GLU A 223 -4.55 5.00 -8.08
N ASN A 224 -4.99 3.87 -8.63
CA ASN A 224 -5.06 3.61 -10.06
C ASN A 224 -6.39 4.10 -10.64
N CYS A 225 -6.40 5.35 -11.05
CA CYS A 225 -7.59 6.01 -11.61
C CYS A 225 -7.27 6.68 -12.94
N TRP A 226 -8.14 6.49 -13.93
CA TRP A 226 -8.03 7.14 -15.23
C TRP A 226 -8.79 8.46 -15.26
N ALA A 227 -8.12 9.52 -15.68
CA ALA A 227 -8.71 10.81 -16.02
C ALA A 227 -8.43 11.14 -17.50
N ILE A 228 -9.33 11.83 -18.16
CA ILE A 228 -9.20 12.25 -19.55
C ILE A 228 -8.98 13.76 -19.59
N ASN A 229 -7.99 14.22 -20.36
CA ASN A 229 -7.69 15.63 -20.51
C ASN A 229 -8.81 16.35 -21.30
N ASN A 230 -9.47 17.32 -20.67
CA ASN A 230 -10.56 18.10 -21.30
C ASN A 230 -10.06 19.13 -22.33
N GLU A 231 -8.77 19.43 -22.36
CA GLU A 231 -8.17 20.31 -23.37
C GLU A 231 -7.85 19.58 -24.69
N SER A 232 -8.04 18.26 -24.75
CA SER A 232 -7.91 17.47 -25.97
C SER A 232 -9.08 17.77 -26.93
N SER A 233 -8.90 17.45 -28.21
CA SER A 233 -10.02 17.59 -29.15
C SER A 233 -11.18 16.63 -28.81
N GLU A 234 -12.39 16.97 -29.20
CA GLU A 234 -13.57 16.09 -29.01
C GLU A 234 -13.35 14.70 -29.61
N GLU A 235 -12.63 14.62 -30.76
CA GLU A 235 -12.27 13.36 -31.42
C GLU A 235 -11.30 12.54 -30.58
N ASP A 236 -10.27 13.17 -30.00
CA ASP A 236 -9.30 12.48 -29.13
C ASP A 236 -9.92 12.04 -27.80
N ILE A 237 -10.82 12.84 -27.22
CA ILE A 237 -11.57 12.46 -26.01
C ILE A 237 -12.44 11.24 -26.32
N GLN A 238 -13.20 11.24 -27.43
CA GLN A 238 -14.02 10.10 -27.80
C GLN A 238 -13.17 8.86 -28.11
N ALA A 239 -12.07 9.00 -28.81
CA ALA A 239 -11.14 7.90 -29.09
C ALA A 239 -10.54 7.32 -27.80
N THR A 240 -10.26 8.16 -26.81
CA THR A 240 -9.80 7.71 -25.48
C THR A 240 -10.89 6.92 -24.76
N ILE A 241 -12.14 7.40 -24.76
CA ILE A 241 -13.28 6.67 -24.18
C ILE A 241 -13.45 5.30 -24.86
N ASP A 242 -13.43 5.28 -26.20
CA ASP A 242 -13.57 4.05 -26.98
C ASP A 242 -12.44 3.05 -26.67
N PHE A 243 -11.21 3.54 -26.51
CA PHE A 243 -10.06 2.73 -26.08
C PHE A 243 -10.26 2.15 -24.67
N LEU A 244 -10.67 2.97 -23.72
CA LEU A 244 -10.93 2.51 -22.35
C LEU A 244 -12.06 1.47 -22.31
N VAL A 245 -13.14 1.67 -23.10
CA VAL A 245 -14.21 0.67 -23.25
C VAL A 245 -13.64 -0.63 -23.83
N TRP A 246 -12.79 -0.55 -24.85
CA TRP A 246 -12.13 -1.75 -25.39
C TRP A 246 -11.28 -2.46 -24.34
N VAL A 247 -10.49 -1.73 -23.54
CA VAL A 247 -9.67 -2.31 -22.46
C VAL A 247 -10.52 -3.09 -21.47
N VAL A 248 -11.69 -2.57 -21.07
CA VAL A 248 -12.50 -3.19 -20.01
C VAL A 248 -13.55 -4.20 -20.53
N THR A 249 -13.67 -4.38 -21.85
CA THR A 249 -14.67 -5.29 -22.45
C THR A 249 -14.07 -6.35 -23.38
N SER A 250 -12.87 -6.14 -23.94
CA SER A 250 -12.22 -7.13 -24.79
C SER A 250 -11.58 -8.25 -23.97
N ASP A 251 -11.47 -9.43 -24.56
CA ASP A 251 -10.80 -10.57 -23.93
C ASP A 251 -9.32 -10.26 -23.62
N GLU A 252 -8.64 -9.56 -24.52
CA GLU A 252 -7.25 -9.15 -24.35
C GLU A 252 -7.11 -8.11 -23.22
N GLY A 253 -7.89 -7.03 -23.25
CA GLY A 253 -7.80 -5.96 -22.25
C GLY A 253 -8.17 -6.43 -20.85
N THR A 254 -9.24 -7.21 -20.70
CA THR A 254 -9.65 -7.75 -19.39
C THR A 254 -8.66 -8.77 -18.84
N THR A 255 -7.98 -9.56 -19.71
CA THR A 255 -6.88 -10.44 -19.30
C THR A 255 -5.70 -9.62 -18.77
N MET A 256 -5.25 -8.62 -19.53
CA MET A 256 -4.14 -7.75 -19.12
C MET A 256 -4.44 -7.03 -17.79
N LEU A 257 -5.65 -6.51 -17.63
CA LEU A 257 -6.03 -5.86 -16.36
C LEU A 257 -5.98 -6.82 -15.18
N ALA A 258 -6.48 -8.05 -15.34
CA ALA A 258 -6.47 -9.04 -14.26
C ALA A 258 -5.05 -9.49 -13.89
N GLU A 259 -4.19 -9.69 -14.89
CA GLU A 259 -2.81 -10.16 -14.69
C GLU A 259 -1.92 -9.09 -14.06
N GLU A 260 -2.05 -7.82 -14.49
CA GLU A 260 -1.14 -6.75 -14.10
C GLU A 260 -1.65 -5.93 -12.89
N PHE A 261 -2.97 -5.73 -12.79
CA PHE A 261 -3.56 -4.82 -11.80
C PHE A 261 -4.48 -5.48 -10.79
N GLY A 262 -5.00 -6.68 -11.08
CA GLY A 262 -5.88 -7.42 -10.17
C GLY A 262 -7.38 -7.16 -10.40
N PRO A 263 -8.21 -7.22 -9.36
CA PRO A 263 -9.66 -7.07 -9.49
C PRO A 263 -10.06 -5.70 -10.00
N CYS A 264 -10.92 -5.65 -11.01
CA CYS A 264 -11.39 -4.43 -11.64
C CYS A 264 -12.89 -4.24 -11.46
N PRO A 265 -13.39 -2.99 -11.27
CA PRO A 265 -14.80 -2.72 -11.03
C PRO A 265 -15.62 -2.63 -12.33
N PHE A 266 -15.43 -3.57 -13.26
CA PHE A 266 -16.12 -3.59 -14.54
C PHE A 266 -16.89 -4.91 -14.76
N LYS A 267 -17.92 -4.86 -15.63
CA LYS A 267 -18.84 -5.98 -15.87
C LYS A 267 -18.17 -7.23 -16.40
N ASP A 268 -17.18 -7.05 -17.28
CA ASP A 268 -16.48 -8.15 -17.96
C ASP A 268 -15.09 -8.42 -17.33
N ALA A 269 -14.84 -7.90 -16.13
CA ALA A 269 -13.58 -8.12 -15.40
C ALA A 269 -13.34 -9.61 -15.17
N LYS A 270 -12.07 -10.03 -15.33
CA LYS A 270 -11.61 -11.39 -15.02
C LYS A 270 -11.06 -11.45 -13.60
N ASP A 271 -11.19 -12.61 -12.98
CA ASP A 271 -10.56 -12.85 -11.67
C ASP A 271 -9.05 -13.04 -11.85
N PRO A 272 -8.22 -12.36 -11.05
CA PRO A 272 -6.76 -12.55 -11.09
C PRO A 272 -6.36 -13.91 -10.49
N GLU A 273 -5.31 -14.51 -11.06
CA GLU A 273 -4.69 -15.73 -10.49
C GLU A 273 -3.81 -15.44 -9.26
N ASN A 274 -3.55 -14.17 -8.97
CA ASN A 274 -2.70 -13.69 -7.89
C ASN A 274 -3.22 -14.13 -6.51
N VAL A 275 -2.43 -14.94 -5.79
CA VAL A 275 -2.79 -15.52 -4.49
C VAL A 275 -3.01 -14.46 -3.40
N PHE A 276 -2.39 -13.29 -3.51
CA PHE A 276 -2.54 -12.21 -2.53
C PHE A 276 -3.97 -11.63 -2.53
N PHE A 277 -4.65 -11.61 -3.69
CA PHE A 277 -6.07 -11.27 -3.76
C PHE A 277 -6.97 -12.37 -3.19
N GLN A 278 -6.55 -13.64 -3.30
CA GLN A 278 -7.27 -14.75 -2.66
C GLN A 278 -7.18 -14.61 -1.13
N ASP A 279 -6.02 -14.20 -0.59
CA ASP A 279 -5.86 -13.91 0.83
C ASP A 279 -6.71 -12.72 1.28
N ALA A 280 -6.73 -11.62 0.51
CA ALA A 280 -7.59 -10.47 0.79
C ALA A 280 -9.07 -10.85 0.87
N ASN A 281 -9.53 -11.66 -0.09
CA ASN A 281 -10.91 -12.18 -0.13
C ASN A 281 -11.19 -13.12 1.04
N LYS A 282 -10.23 -13.96 1.42
CA LYS A 282 -10.35 -14.87 2.59
C LYS A 282 -10.57 -14.08 3.87
N TYR A 283 -9.73 -13.08 4.18
CA TYR A 283 -9.91 -12.23 5.36
C TYR A 283 -11.29 -11.56 5.39
N THR A 284 -11.74 -11.02 4.25
CA THR A 284 -13.06 -10.41 4.15
C THR A 284 -14.19 -11.41 4.37
N ALA A 285 -14.07 -12.62 3.82
CA ALA A 285 -15.07 -13.70 3.99
C ALA A 285 -15.13 -14.20 5.44
N GLU A 286 -14.04 -14.15 6.18
CA GLU A 286 -13.95 -14.49 7.60
C GLU A 286 -14.51 -13.38 8.52
N GLY A 287 -14.90 -12.24 7.93
CA GLY A 287 -15.48 -11.11 8.65
C GLY A 287 -14.44 -10.15 9.24
N ASN A 288 -13.21 -10.20 8.77
CA ASN A 288 -12.19 -9.24 9.12
C ASN A 288 -12.49 -7.88 8.46
N TYR A 289 -12.16 -6.78 9.16
CA TYR A 289 -12.34 -5.45 8.58
C TYR A 289 -11.19 -5.10 7.63
N VAL A 290 -11.51 -4.39 6.56
CA VAL A 290 -10.52 -3.87 5.62
C VAL A 290 -9.86 -2.63 6.23
N VAL A 291 -8.54 -2.57 6.20
CA VAL A 291 -7.78 -1.37 6.53
C VAL A 291 -7.74 -0.49 5.28
N THR A 292 -8.53 0.57 5.25
CA THR A 292 -8.57 1.46 4.09
C THR A 292 -7.34 2.35 3.99
N TRP A 293 -7.07 2.88 2.80
CA TRP A 293 -5.90 3.72 2.54
C TRP A 293 -6.12 5.16 3.04
N ALA A 294 -6.00 5.33 4.36
CA ALA A 294 -6.12 6.63 5.03
C ALA A 294 -5.02 7.62 4.60
N PHE A 295 -3.87 7.13 4.15
CA PHE A 295 -2.77 7.97 3.65
C PHE A 295 -3.15 8.77 2.40
N ASN A 296 -4.19 8.38 1.65
CA ASN A 296 -4.69 9.14 0.50
C ASN A 296 -5.23 10.52 0.89
N TRP A 297 -5.45 10.77 2.16
CA TRP A 297 -5.87 12.07 2.68
C TRP A 297 -4.71 12.91 3.21
N THR A 298 -3.46 12.49 2.97
CA THR A 298 -2.28 13.24 3.40
C THR A 298 -2.16 14.54 2.61
N PRO A 299 -2.12 15.71 3.27
CA PRO A 299 -1.95 16.99 2.60
C PRO A 299 -0.52 17.12 2.05
N ALA A 300 -0.37 17.69 0.85
CA ALA A 300 0.89 17.86 0.14
C ALA A 300 1.82 16.63 0.33
N VAL A 301 1.32 15.48 -0.09
CA VAL A 301 1.81 14.14 0.28
C VAL A 301 3.32 13.98 0.10
N ASP A 302 3.90 14.51 -0.97
CA ASP A 302 5.34 14.39 -1.26
C ASP A 302 6.20 15.13 -0.24
N ASP A 303 5.83 16.36 0.11
CA ASP A 303 6.53 17.17 1.13
C ASP A 303 6.43 16.53 2.51
N TRP A 304 5.24 16.02 2.86
CA TRP A 304 5.02 15.36 4.14
C TRP A 304 5.82 14.04 4.24
N ARG A 305 5.74 13.18 3.20
CA ARG A 305 6.51 11.93 3.13
C ARG A 305 8.00 12.16 3.22
N ALA A 306 8.53 13.15 2.49
CA ALA A 306 9.96 13.48 2.53
C ALA A 306 10.42 13.83 3.95
N ALA A 307 9.66 14.64 4.69
CA ALA A 307 9.99 14.99 6.07
C ALA A 307 9.93 13.79 7.03
N VAL A 308 8.95 12.90 6.86
CA VAL A 308 8.82 11.67 7.65
C VAL A 308 9.97 10.71 7.36
N VAL A 309 10.32 10.50 6.09
CA VAL A 309 11.45 9.64 5.67
C VAL A 309 12.78 10.17 6.19
N ASP A 310 13.00 11.49 6.16
CA ASP A 310 14.20 12.12 6.71
C ASP A 310 14.34 11.81 8.22
N ALA A 311 13.26 11.97 8.97
CA ALA A 311 13.24 11.67 10.40
C ALA A 311 13.40 10.16 10.69
N LEU A 312 12.75 9.29 9.93
CA LEU A 312 12.92 7.83 10.03
C LEU A 312 14.36 7.41 9.73
N THR A 313 14.98 8.01 8.71
CA THR A 313 16.38 7.73 8.33
C THR A 313 17.34 8.08 9.47
N GLN A 314 17.16 9.24 10.09
CA GLN A 314 17.99 9.66 11.24
C GLN A 314 17.77 8.78 12.47
N TYR A 315 16.51 8.42 12.75
CA TYR A 315 16.17 7.49 13.83
C TYR A 315 16.83 6.13 13.61
N THR A 316 16.68 5.55 12.43
CA THR A 316 17.23 4.25 12.05
C THR A 316 18.76 4.21 12.11
N ALA A 317 19.40 5.31 11.74
CA ALA A 317 20.87 5.45 11.84
C ALA A 317 21.38 5.72 13.27
N GLY A 318 20.48 5.88 14.26
CA GLY A 318 20.85 6.23 15.63
C GLY A 318 21.37 7.66 15.81
N THR A 319 21.08 8.55 14.86
CA THR A 319 21.49 9.97 14.87
C THR A 319 20.34 10.92 15.21
N GLY A 320 19.12 10.40 15.32
CA GLY A 320 17.92 11.14 15.71
C GLY A 320 17.04 10.33 16.65
N ASP A 321 16.11 11.01 17.31
CA ASP A 321 15.16 10.42 18.25
C ASP A 321 13.79 10.22 17.59
N TRP A 322 12.99 9.28 18.11
CA TRP A 322 11.63 9.04 17.63
C TRP A 322 10.71 10.27 17.70
N SER A 323 10.94 11.18 18.66
CA SER A 323 10.21 12.45 18.76
C SER A 323 10.36 13.34 17.52
N ALA A 324 11.42 13.19 16.73
CA ALA A 324 11.57 13.87 15.45
C ALA A 324 10.59 13.29 14.40
N VAL A 325 10.39 11.95 14.42
CA VAL A 325 9.40 11.27 13.57
C VAL A 325 7.98 11.73 13.95
N GLU A 326 7.66 11.76 15.25
CA GLU A 326 6.36 12.25 15.73
C GLU A 326 6.11 13.70 15.30
N THR A 327 7.13 14.55 15.39
CA THR A 327 7.04 15.95 14.97
C THR A 327 6.81 16.06 13.46
N ALA A 328 7.60 15.34 12.65
CA ALA A 328 7.44 15.33 11.19
C ALA A 328 6.05 14.82 10.78
N PHE A 329 5.55 13.80 11.47
CA PHE A 329 4.25 13.20 11.22
C PHE A 329 3.10 14.17 11.57
N VAL A 330 3.01 14.61 12.83
CA VAL A 330 1.87 15.39 13.34
C VAL A 330 1.94 16.86 12.96
N GLN A 331 3.07 17.53 13.24
CA GLN A 331 3.20 18.96 12.92
C GLN A 331 3.42 19.18 11.42
N GLY A 332 4.06 18.21 10.75
CA GLY A 332 4.17 18.17 9.29
C GLY A 332 2.81 18.17 8.64
N TRP A 333 1.89 17.29 9.07
CA TRP A 333 0.51 17.24 8.57
C TRP A 333 -0.18 18.62 8.64
N ALA A 334 -0.23 19.22 9.83
CA ALA A 334 -0.89 20.52 10.02
C ALA A 334 -0.24 21.64 9.16
N THR A 335 1.09 21.57 8.99
CA THR A 335 1.83 22.53 8.17
C THR A 335 1.47 22.41 6.70
N GLN A 336 1.43 21.19 6.18
CA GLN A 336 1.10 20.94 4.77
C GLN A 336 -0.37 21.24 4.48
N TYR A 337 -1.28 20.87 5.40
CA TYR A 337 -2.70 21.23 5.28
C TYR A 337 -2.91 22.75 5.19
N ALA A 338 -2.23 23.52 6.05
CA ALA A 338 -2.32 24.97 6.02
C ALA A 338 -1.79 25.59 4.72
N LYS A 339 -0.75 24.97 4.09
CA LYS A 339 -0.22 25.43 2.80
C LYS A 339 -1.21 25.16 1.64
N GLU A 340 -1.84 23.99 1.63
CA GLU A 340 -2.80 23.63 0.58
C GLU A 340 -4.09 24.46 0.65
N ASN A 341 -4.45 24.93 1.83
CA ASN A 341 -5.71 25.67 2.07
C ASN A 341 -5.48 27.17 2.31
N ALA A 342 -4.32 27.72 1.97
CA ALA A 342 -4.01 29.17 2.06
C ALA A 342 -4.31 29.87 0.74
#